data_687896f91d1e5a8e3677c2ad2ac3f4b6
#
_entry.id   687896f91d1e5a8e3677c2ad2ac3f4b6
#
_cell.length_a   1.000
_cell.length_b   1.000
_cell.length_c   1.000
_cell.angle_alpha   90.00
_cell.angle_beta   90.00
_cell.angle_gamma   90.00
#
_symmetry.space_group_name_H-M   'P 1'
#
loop_
_entity.id
_entity.type
_entity.pdbx_description
1 polymer ?
#
loop_
_entity_poly.entity_id
_entity_poly.type
_entity_poly.pdbx_seq_one_letter_code
_entity_poly.pdbx_strand_id
1 'polypeptide(L)'
;MVKILLIAAAAMLVAVVVALPLVVPPLASRMAMDELADRGFMTDIRLGLGYCWRNGPGVKGTLDAALLGTPWRVNADFGASCSEWSAHVELPETPFSEADPLLAKLLKENPLPGVSNLVFSGSVSVEATAERTFRKPVAQWRAKAAVWKLDASCVREGRPLSVRGLSLAPDAFGIADYVDIRPLYVKADSVEAVGAVLTNLRATVRMSERMLMVSEASAGFCGGTLNAYSFFLDPKRLNAGVTLFMDNIDAGAALRHVNGFQGDATGRLHGKLRVFVREGGKSLRLSDAFLYSTPGEVGKLNLRDKRLFAESLAYAGLDEPTRENVAEALSDLDYKVLRMDIRRLEDKMARLTVRIAGTATRGDVSAPVDVTVNINGELEQIINTGLGLSAKMKGLQQ
;
A
#
# COMPACT_ATOMS: atom_id res chain seq x y z
N MET A 1 2.88 9.09 6.57
CA MET A 1 3.85 9.37 5.50
C MET A 1 3.74 10.79 4.96
N VAL A 2 2.58 11.26 4.47
CA VAL A 2 2.40 12.66 3.99
C VAL A 2 2.75 13.70 5.05
N LYS A 3 2.41 13.48 6.33
CA LYS A 3 2.76 14.39 7.43
C LYS A 3 4.27 14.42 7.74
N ILE A 4 4.97 13.30 7.58
CA ILE A 4 6.44 13.24 7.77
C ILE A 4 7.15 14.00 6.64
N LEU A 5 6.69 13.83 5.41
CA LEU A 5 7.14 14.62 4.26
C LEU A 5 6.83 16.13 4.43
N LEU A 6 5.64 16.46 4.94
CA LEU A 6 5.25 17.85 5.24
C LEU A 6 6.09 18.46 6.37
N ILE A 7 6.50 17.68 7.35
CA ILE A 7 7.33 18.17 8.46
C ILE A 7 8.80 18.28 8.04
N ALA A 8 9.31 17.33 7.23
CA ALA A 8 10.63 17.49 6.61
C ALA A 8 10.64 18.70 5.65
N ALA A 9 9.58 18.89 4.87
CA ALA A 9 9.39 20.06 4.02
C ALA A 9 9.20 21.35 4.85
N ALA A 10 8.52 21.28 6.01
CA ALA A 10 8.36 22.44 6.90
C ALA A 10 9.65 22.80 7.65
N ALA A 11 10.42 21.81 8.08
CA ALA A 11 11.78 22.05 8.62
C ALA A 11 12.71 22.63 7.54
N MET A 12 12.55 22.18 6.30
CA MET A 12 13.23 22.71 5.12
C MET A 12 12.80 24.14 4.78
N LEU A 13 11.49 24.43 4.83
CA LEU A 13 10.94 25.77 4.61
C LEU A 13 11.38 26.74 5.71
N VAL A 14 11.47 26.28 6.95
CA VAL A 14 12.00 27.06 8.08
C VAL A 14 13.48 27.37 7.88
N ALA A 15 14.30 26.42 7.43
CA ALA A 15 15.71 26.67 7.11
C ALA A 15 15.84 27.67 5.94
N VAL A 16 15.01 27.58 4.91
CA VAL A 16 14.98 28.52 3.77
C VAL A 16 14.44 29.90 4.18
N VAL A 17 13.37 29.98 4.96
CA VAL A 17 12.76 31.24 5.42
C VAL A 17 13.64 31.93 6.46
N VAL A 18 14.36 31.19 7.29
CA VAL A 18 15.33 31.77 8.25
C VAL A 18 16.63 32.18 7.53
N ALA A 19 17.04 31.55 6.45
CA ALA A 19 18.18 31.94 5.65
C ALA A 19 17.94 33.23 4.81
N LEU A 20 16.68 33.47 4.41
CA LEU A 20 16.31 34.65 3.61
C LEU A 20 16.47 36.00 4.31
N PRO A 21 16.23 36.20 5.64
CA PRO A 21 16.47 37.48 6.32
C PRO A 21 17.96 37.76 6.65
N LEU A 22 18.85 36.79 6.46
CA LEU A 22 20.26 36.89 6.85
C LEU A 22 21.13 37.75 5.92
N VAL A 23 20.66 38.94 5.59
CA VAL A 23 21.47 39.98 4.91
C VAL A 23 22.35 40.76 5.91
N VAL A 24 22.34 40.42 7.21
CA VAL A 24 23.02 41.21 8.26
C VAL A 24 23.97 40.33 9.10
N PRO A 25 25.11 40.84 9.52
CA PRO A 25 26.34 40.20 10.02
C PRO A 25 26.19 39.32 11.28
N PRO A 26 27.27 38.84 11.91
CA PRO A 26 27.34 37.74 12.88
C PRO A 26 26.30 37.74 14.02
N LEU A 27 25.61 38.84 14.26
CA LEU A 27 24.51 38.89 15.25
C LEU A 27 23.31 38.12 14.78
N ALA A 28 23.00 38.14 13.49
CA ALA A 28 21.88 37.42 12.89
C ALA A 28 22.14 35.93 12.84
N SER A 29 23.39 35.49 12.73
CA SER A 29 23.71 34.06 12.78
C SER A 29 23.46 33.46 14.17
N ARG A 30 23.77 34.20 15.25
CA ARG A 30 23.47 33.80 16.62
C ARG A 30 21.96 33.75 16.88
N MET A 31 21.26 34.83 16.49
CA MET A 31 19.78 34.85 16.65
C MET A 31 19.10 33.73 15.84
N ALA A 32 19.59 33.43 14.63
CA ALA A 32 19.06 32.32 13.84
C ALA A 32 19.39 30.95 14.45
N MET A 33 20.59 30.79 15.02
CA MET A 33 20.95 29.55 15.72
C MET A 33 20.11 29.36 16.99
N ASP A 34 19.91 30.44 17.76
CA ASP A 34 19.10 30.43 18.97
C ASP A 34 17.65 30.12 18.62
N GLU A 35 17.06 30.73 17.58
CA GLU A 35 15.70 30.48 17.12
C GLU A 35 15.52 29.04 16.59
N LEU A 36 16.52 28.51 15.87
CA LEU A 36 16.48 27.11 15.40
C LEU A 36 16.61 26.12 16.56
N ALA A 37 17.43 26.44 17.56
CA ALA A 37 17.57 25.65 18.77
C ALA A 37 16.32 25.71 19.65
N ASP A 38 15.71 26.90 19.81
CA ASP A 38 14.49 27.12 20.60
C ASP A 38 13.28 26.37 20.03
N ARG A 39 13.20 26.20 18.72
CA ARG A 39 12.18 25.35 18.09
C ARG A 39 12.36 23.88 18.38
N GLY A 40 13.53 23.48 18.92
CA GLY A 40 13.79 22.13 19.40
C GLY A 40 13.83 21.03 18.34
N PHE A 41 13.99 21.40 17.05
CA PHE A 41 14.11 20.45 15.95
C PHE A 41 15.55 20.22 15.48
N MET A 42 16.47 21.12 15.82
CA MET A 42 17.86 21.04 15.42
C MET A 42 18.78 21.18 16.62
N THR A 43 19.85 20.41 16.59
CA THR A 43 20.93 20.43 17.58
C THR A 43 22.29 20.45 16.86
N ASP A 44 23.36 20.76 17.55
CA ASP A 44 24.73 20.78 16.99
C ASP A 44 24.84 21.61 15.70
N ILE A 45 24.25 22.82 15.73
CA ILE A 45 24.12 23.69 14.58
C ILE A 45 25.46 24.38 14.29
N ARG A 46 25.97 24.26 13.07
CA ARG A 46 27.15 24.97 12.54
C ARG A 46 26.71 25.79 11.36
N LEU A 47 26.84 27.10 11.50
CA LEU A 47 26.51 28.07 10.45
C LEU A 47 27.78 28.83 10.02
N GLY A 48 28.16 28.64 8.77
CA GLY A 48 29.22 29.39 8.11
C GLY A 48 28.62 30.49 7.22
N LEU A 49 29.04 31.76 7.40
CA LEU A 49 28.60 32.87 6.56
C LEU A 49 29.80 33.49 5.87
N GLY A 50 29.66 33.85 4.59
CA GLY A 50 30.68 34.54 3.80
C GLY A 50 30.05 35.51 2.82
N TYR A 51 30.83 36.52 2.43
CA TYR A 51 30.41 37.41 1.36
C TYR A 51 30.66 36.79 -0.01
N CYS A 52 29.80 37.09 -0.96
CA CYS A 52 29.99 36.74 -2.35
C CYS A 52 29.64 37.95 -3.23
N TRP A 53 30.29 38.03 -4.37
CA TRP A 53 29.96 39.00 -5.40
C TRP A 53 29.51 38.28 -6.66
N ARG A 54 28.18 38.18 -6.84
CA ARG A 54 27.59 37.59 -8.02
C ARG A 54 26.39 38.44 -8.42
N ASN A 55 26.58 39.25 -9.48
CA ASN A 55 25.58 40.26 -9.91
C ASN A 55 25.24 41.31 -8.83
N GLY A 56 26.22 41.68 -7.98
CA GLY A 56 26.08 42.58 -6.86
C GLY A 56 26.59 42.00 -5.54
N PRO A 57 26.65 42.80 -4.48
CA PRO A 57 27.05 42.34 -3.15
C PRO A 57 25.99 41.32 -2.64
N GLY A 58 26.47 40.21 -2.14
CA GLY A 58 25.64 39.14 -1.62
C GLY A 58 26.31 38.40 -0.47
N VAL A 59 25.54 37.51 0.14
CA VAL A 59 25.97 36.63 1.21
C VAL A 59 25.78 35.19 0.76
N LYS A 60 26.75 34.33 1.04
CA LYS A 60 26.62 32.86 0.92
C LYS A 60 26.84 32.25 2.29
N GLY A 61 26.21 31.14 2.53
CA GLY A 61 26.38 30.42 3.78
C GLY A 61 26.19 28.94 3.62
N THR A 62 26.71 28.22 4.60
CA THR A 62 26.53 26.77 4.75
C THR A 62 25.98 26.50 6.12
N LEU A 63 25.00 25.65 6.22
CA LEU A 63 24.42 25.16 7.45
C LEU A 63 24.63 23.66 7.53
N ASP A 64 25.17 23.18 8.65
CA ASP A 64 25.26 21.77 9.02
C ASP A 64 24.63 21.64 10.40
N ALA A 65 23.58 20.87 10.53
CA ALA A 65 22.88 20.69 11.78
C ALA A 65 22.40 19.25 11.96
N ALA A 66 22.43 18.75 13.19
CA ALA A 66 21.81 17.51 13.56
C ALA A 66 20.32 17.73 13.90
N LEU A 67 19.46 16.83 13.51
CA LEU A 67 18.04 16.88 13.82
C LEU A 67 17.77 16.20 15.17
N LEU A 68 17.27 16.96 16.16
CA LEU A 68 16.83 16.47 17.49
C LEU A 68 17.83 15.53 18.20
N GLY A 69 19.13 15.82 18.10
CA GLY A 69 20.14 14.97 18.73
C GLY A 69 20.27 13.58 18.09
N THR A 70 19.72 13.40 16.91
CA THR A 70 19.87 12.20 16.10
C THR A 70 21.15 12.26 15.26
N PRO A 71 21.64 11.16 14.68
CA PRO A 71 22.71 11.19 13.70
C PRO A 71 22.28 11.80 12.35
N TRP A 72 21.03 12.22 12.22
CA TRP A 72 20.50 12.83 11.00
C TRP A 72 21.04 14.23 10.82
N ARG A 73 21.95 14.39 9.89
CA ARG A 73 22.57 15.68 9.59
C ARG A 73 22.00 16.25 8.32
N VAL A 74 21.55 17.50 8.43
CA VAL A 74 21.07 18.28 7.29
C VAL A 74 22.18 19.24 6.88
N ASN A 75 22.55 19.20 5.61
CA ASN A 75 23.45 20.13 4.98
C ASN A 75 22.61 21.11 4.15
N ALA A 76 22.89 22.39 4.29
CA ALA A 76 22.26 23.40 3.46
C ALA A 76 23.28 24.45 2.98
N ASP A 77 23.24 24.70 1.68
CA ASP A 77 24.00 25.78 1.04
C ASP A 77 23.01 26.85 0.59
N PHE A 78 23.31 28.11 0.88
CA PHE A 78 22.48 29.21 0.44
C PHE A 78 23.27 30.39 -0.03
N GLY A 79 22.70 31.16 -0.94
CA GLY A 79 23.26 32.42 -1.42
C GLY A 79 22.15 33.43 -1.67
N ALA A 80 22.37 34.65 -1.31
CA ALA A 80 21.42 35.74 -1.52
C ALA A 80 22.15 37.05 -1.93
N SER A 81 21.56 37.74 -2.91
CA SER A 81 21.92 39.11 -3.31
C SER A 81 20.64 39.95 -3.44
N CYS A 82 20.76 41.22 -3.82
CA CYS A 82 19.58 42.08 -3.98
C CYS A 82 18.56 41.59 -4.99
N SER A 83 18.97 40.80 -5.97
CA SER A 83 18.11 40.35 -7.09
C SER A 83 18.00 38.85 -7.26
N GLU A 84 18.86 38.11 -6.57
CA GLU A 84 18.96 36.65 -6.75
C GLU A 84 19.13 35.98 -5.40
N TRP A 85 18.55 34.78 -5.27
CA TRP A 85 18.85 33.90 -4.15
C TRP A 85 18.76 32.43 -4.59
N SER A 86 19.51 31.61 -3.91
CA SER A 86 19.46 30.14 -4.08
C SER A 86 19.61 29.47 -2.73
N ALA A 87 18.96 28.36 -2.57
CA ALA A 87 19.13 27.47 -1.43
C ALA A 87 19.16 26.03 -1.93
N HIS A 88 20.05 25.25 -1.40
CA HIS A 88 20.14 23.82 -1.59
C HIS A 88 20.19 23.17 -0.21
N VAL A 89 19.34 22.21 0.02
CA VAL A 89 19.23 21.48 1.29
C VAL A 89 19.33 20.00 1.00
N GLU A 90 20.19 19.30 1.71
CA GLU A 90 20.42 17.88 1.55
C GLU A 90 20.37 17.19 2.93
N LEU A 91 19.58 16.13 3.01
CA LEU A 91 19.69 15.08 3.99
C LEU A 91 20.24 13.85 3.26
N PRO A 92 21.50 13.48 3.46
CA PRO A 92 22.06 12.28 2.84
C PRO A 92 21.31 11.02 3.27
N GLU A 93 21.50 9.93 2.56
CA GLU A 93 20.86 8.66 2.93
C GLU A 93 21.19 8.31 4.38
N THR A 94 20.18 8.35 5.21
CA THR A 94 20.30 8.21 6.67
C THR A 94 19.37 7.09 7.14
N PRO A 95 19.87 6.10 7.88
CA PRO A 95 19.03 5.06 8.45
C PRO A 95 18.10 5.65 9.52
N PHE A 96 16.92 5.08 9.66
CA PHE A 96 15.94 5.44 10.68
C PHE A 96 15.22 4.21 11.24
N SER A 97 14.73 4.35 12.47
CA SER A 97 13.91 3.34 13.15
C SER A 97 12.89 4.01 14.09
N GLU A 98 12.00 3.20 14.66
CA GLU A 98 11.06 3.66 15.68
C GLU A 98 11.75 4.20 16.96
N ALA A 99 13.01 3.82 17.18
CA ALA A 99 13.80 4.29 18.32
C ALA A 99 14.34 5.72 18.14
N ASP A 100 14.28 6.28 16.93
CA ASP A 100 14.78 7.63 16.67
C ASP A 100 13.94 8.68 17.39
N PRO A 101 14.56 9.55 18.20
CA PRO A 101 13.86 10.54 19.04
C PRO A 101 12.91 11.45 18.25
N LEU A 102 13.31 11.85 17.04
CA LEU A 102 12.48 12.66 16.16
C LEU A 102 11.21 11.93 15.75
N LEU A 103 11.34 10.69 15.28
CA LEU A 103 10.21 9.89 14.82
C LEU A 103 9.32 9.47 16.00
N ALA A 104 9.91 9.12 17.14
CA ALA A 104 9.16 8.82 18.36
C ALA A 104 8.32 10.03 18.82
N LYS A 105 8.89 11.25 18.78
CA LYS A 105 8.16 12.49 19.10
C LYS A 105 7.02 12.72 18.11
N LEU A 106 7.28 12.60 16.81
CA LEU A 106 6.28 12.81 15.75
C LEU A 106 5.12 11.82 15.83
N LEU A 107 5.41 10.55 16.11
CA LEU A 107 4.38 9.52 16.30
C LEU A 107 3.56 9.76 17.56
N LYS A 108 4.18 10.25 18.65
CA LYS A 108 3.48 10.62 19.89
C LYS A 108 2.54 11.80 19.67
N GLU A 109 2.97 12.83 18.94
CA GLU A 109 2.15 14.01 18.62
C GLU A 109 1.05 13.72 17.59
N ASN A 110 1.27 12.74 16.72
CA ASN A 110 0.35 12.33 15.66
C ASN A 110 0.08 10.83 15.70
N PRO A 111 -0.63 10.34 16.72
CA PRO A 111 -0.89 8.91 16.84
C PRO A 111 -1.67 8.39 15.63
N LEU A 112 -1.32 7.19 15.16
CA LEU A 112 -2.04 6.53 14.09
C LEU A 112 -3.26 5.80 14.69
N PRO A 113 -4.49 6.20 14.37
CA PRO A 113 -5.67 5.60 14.96
C PRO A 113 -5.77 4.10 14.67
N GLY A 114 -5.99 3.30 15.74
CA GLY A 114 -6.18 1.85 15.63
C GLY A 114 -4.92 1.05 15.30
N VAL A 115 -3.74 1.68 15.33
CA VAL A 115 -2.44 1.01 15.14
C VAL A 115 -1.76 0.82 16.48
N SER A 116 -1.30 -0.39 16.75
CA SER A 116 -0.48 -0.76 17.92
C SER A 116 0.74 -1.55 17.49
N ASN A 117 1.74 -1.64 18.37
CA ASN A 117 2.96 -2.40 18.15
C ASN A 117 3.64 -2.03 16.79
N LEU A 118 3.72 -0.74 16.50
CA LEU A 118 4.39 -0.26 15.29
C LEU A 118 5.90 -0.36 15.48
N VAL A 119 6.53 -1.20 14.67
CA VAL A 119 7.98 -1.34 14.55
C VAL A 119 8.36 -1.03 13.11
N PHE A 120 9.37 -0.22 12.88
CA PHE A 120 9.83 0.08 11.53
C PHE A 120 11.31 0.43 11.49
N SER A 121 11.93 0.14 10.35
CA SER A 121 13.31 0.54 10.03
C SER A 121 13.47 0.77 8.53
N GLY A 122 14.44 1.59 8.15
CA GLY A 122 14.70 1.88 6.75
C GLY A 122 15.76 2.96 6.60
N SER A 123 15.88 3.52 5.40
CA SER A 123 16.69 4.72 5.18
C SER A 123 15.88 5.79 4.42
N VAL A 124 16.23 7.04 4.64
CA VAL A 124 15.62 8.20 4.00
C VAL A 124 16.69 9.15 3.50
N SER A 125 16.46 9.72 2.32
CA SER A 125 17.23 10.85 1.82
C SER A 125 16.30 11.94 1.33
N VAL A 126 16.74 13.20 1.44
CA VAL A 126 16.00 14.36 0.95
C VAL A 126 16.96 15.32 0.28
N GLU A 127 16.61 15.78 -0.91
CA GLU A 127 17.29 16.84 -1.63
C GLU A 127 16.27 17.89 -2.03
N ALA A 128 16.52 19.15 -1.69
CA ALA A 128 15.68 20.26 -2.11
C ALA A 128 16.50 21.42 -2.60
N THR A 129 16.05 22.00 -3.69
CA THR A 129 16.65 23.23 -4.25
C THR A 129 15.56 24.27 -4.43
N ALA A 130 15.88 25.51 -4.14
CA ALA A 130 15.01 26.63 -4.44
C ALA A 130 15.87 27.79 -4.96
N GLU A 131 15.41 28.47 -6.00
CA GLU A 131 16.13 29.58 -6.59
C GLU A 131 15.19 30.64 -7.14
N ARG A 132 15.70 31.88 -7.11
CA ARG A 132 15.16 33.01 -7.85
C ARG A 132 16.33 33.77 -8.46
N THR A 133 16.30 34.02 -9.75
CA THR A 133 17.37 34.73 -10.44
C THR A 133 16.82 35.95 -11.16
N PHE A 134 17.71 36.88 -11.53
CA PHE A 134 17.32 38.07 -12.30
C PHE A 134 16.62 37.72 -13.62
N ARG A 135 17.03 36.60 -14.27
CA ARG A 135 16.42 36.11 -15.49
C ARG A 135 15.12 35.35 -15.24
N LYS A 136 14.90 34.82 -14.04
CA LYS A 136 13.71 34.09 -13.59
C LYS A 136 13.19 34.75 -12.32
N PRO A 137 12.40 35.83 -12.44
CA PRO A 137 11.96 36.63 -11.28
C PRO A 137 10.99 35.88 -10.38
N VAL A 138 10.42 34.78 -10.87
CA VAL A 138 9.54 33.89 -10.10
C VAL A 138 10.39 32.80 -9.45
N ALA A 139 10.18 32.57 -8.16
CA ALA A 139 10.86 31.51 -7.43
C ALA A 139 10.50 30.14 -8.00
N GLN A 140 11.52 29.32 -8.20
CA GLN A 140 11.38 27.93 -8.61
C GLN A 140 11.96 27.06 -7.51
N TRP A 141 11.32 25.94 -7.25
CA TRP A 141 11.84 24.97 -6.30
C TRP A 141 11.67 23.54 -6.83
N ARG A 142 12.52 22.68 -6.37
CA ARG A 142 12.43 21.22 -6.59
C ARG A 142 12.75 20.52 -5.29
N ALA A 143 11.98 19.51 -4.97
CA ALA A 143 12.22 18.66 -3.82
C ALA A 143 12.14 17.19 -4.26
N LYS A 144 13.15 16.44 -3.91
CA LYS A 144 13.20 15.00 -4.05
C LYS A 144 13.33 14.40 -2.67
N ALA A 145 12.58 13.37 -2.40
CA ALA A 145 12.77 12.56 -1.21
C ALA A 145 12.77 11.09 -1.63
N ALA A 146 13.50 10.27 -0.92
CA ALA A 146 13.47 8.84 -1.15
C ALA A 146 13.44 8.10 0.18
N VAL A 147 12.64 7.06 0.24
CA VAL A 147 12.63 6.09 1.33
C VAL A 147 13.05 4.76 0.71
N TRP A 148 14.03 4.13 1.30
CA TRP A 148 14.61 2.91 0.81
C TRP A 148 14.50 1.80 1.86
N LYS A 149 14.15 0.59 1.39
CA LYS A 149 14.13 -0.63 2.20
C LYS A 149 13.41 -0.45 3.54
N LEU A 150 12.27 0.25 3.52
CA LEU A 150 11.45 0.37 4.70
C LEU A 150 10.80 -0.96 5.02
N ASP A 151 11.17 -1.53 6.15
CA ASP A 151 10.49 -2.63 6.79
C ASP A 151 9.59 -2.06 7.89
N ALA A 152 8.34 -2.43 7.90
CA ALA A 152 7.40 -1.99 8.92
C ALA A 152 6.43 -3.12 9.27
N SER A 153 6.12 -3.24 10.56
CA SER A 153 5.09 -4.14 11.05
C SER A 153 4.26 -3.47 12.13
N CYS A 154 2.99 -3.78 12.17
CA CYS A 154 2.08 -3.28 13.20
C CYS A 154 0.88 -4.21 13.35
N VAL A 155 0.09 -3.95 14.39
CA VAL A 155 -1.23 -4.55 14.54
C VAL A 155 -2.27 -3.46 14.38
N ARG A 156 -3.16 -3.59 13.40
CA ARG A 156 -4.26 -2.67 13.16
C ARG A 156 -5.60 -3.36 13.43
N GLU A 157 -6.35 -2.86 14.40
CA GLU A 157 -7.65 -3.43 14.80
C GLU A 157 -7.56 -4.94 15.10
N GLY A 158 -6.49 -5.38 15.78
CA GLY A 158 -6.23 -6.78 16.13
C GLY A 158 -5.69 -7.65 14.98
N ARG A 159 -5.44 -7.09 13.81
CA ARG A 159 -4.91 -7.82 12.63
C ARG A 159 -3.46 -7.44 12.36
N PRO A 160 -2.55 -8.40 12.18
CA PRO A 160 -1.18 -8.11 11.82
C PRO A 160 -1.11 -7.55 10.40
N LEU A 161 -0.26 -6.56 10.23
CA LEU A 161 0.09 -5.94 8.95
C LEU A 161 1.60 -5.78 8.91
N SER A 162 2.24 -6.24 7.85
CA SER A 162 3.66 -6.01 7.62
C SER A 162 3.96 -5.62 6.19
N VAL A 163 5.00 -4.83 6.01
CA VAL A 163 5.58 -4.49 4.71
C VAL A 163 7.09 -4.64 4.83
N ARG A 164 7.73 -5.20 3.80
CA ARG A 164 9.17 -5.36 3.73
C ARG A 164 9.71 -4.80 2.43
N GLY A 165 10.88 -4.17 2.51
CA GLY A 165 11.59 -3.63 1.38
C GLY A 165 10.85 -2.51 0.64
N LEU A 166 9.95 -1.78 1.32
CA LEU A 166 9.22 -0.69 0.68
C LEU A 166 10.17 0.42 0.29
N SER A 167 10.15 0.76 -0.98
CA SER A 167 10.93 1.86 -1.55
C SER A 167 10.02 2.79 -2.34
N LEU A 168 10.21 4.09 -2.16
CA LEU A 168 9.47 5.13 -2.85
C LEU A 168 10.33 6.39 -2.98
N ALA A 169 10.22 7.08 -4.11
CA ALA A 169 11.03 8.28 -4.40
C ALA A 169 10.14 9.36 -5.03
N PRO A 170 9.46 10.18 -4.23
CA PRO A 170 8.73 11.34 -4.73
C PRO A 170 9.68 12.44 -5.24
N ASP A 171 9.31 13.07 -6.35
CA ASP A 171 9.98 14.22 -6.96
C ASP A 171 8.91 15.28 -7.27
N ALA A 172 9.04 16.45 -6.67
CA ALA A 172 8.12 17.56 -6.83
C ALA A 172 8.85 18.80 -7.33
N PHE A 173 8.20 19.55 -8.19
CA PHE A 173 8.70 20.80 -8.75
C PHE A 173 7.63 21.87 -8.62
N GLY A 174 8.03 23.09 -8.31
CA GLY A 174 7.11 24.22 -8.19
C GLY A 174 7.64 25.51 -8.80
N ILE A 175 6.72 26.27 -9.39
CA ILE A 175 6.95 27.64 -9.92
C ILE A 175 5.79 28.50 -9.44
N ALA A 176 6.05 29.49 -8.62
CA ALA A 176 5.03 30.31 -7.94
C ALA A 176 4.01 29.42 -7.25
N ASP A 177 2.73 29.54 -7.62
CA ASP A 177 1.62 28.75 -7.06
C ASP A 177 1.39 27.39 -7.76
N TYR A 178 2.15 27.12 -8.84
CA TYR A 178 2.06 25.88 -9.58
C TYR A 178 2.99 24.83 -8.99
N VAL A 179 2.45 23.67 -8.67
CA VAL A 179 3.18 22.51 -8.16
C VAL A 179 2.90 21.31 -9.07
N ASP A 180 3.96 20.73 -9.62
CA ASP A 180 3.94 19.48 -10.35
C ASP A 180 4.61 18.39 -9.52
N ILE A 181 3.88 17.29 -9.32
CA ILE A 181 4.39 16.12 -8.62
C ILE A 181 4.55 15.01 -9.63
N ARG A 182 5.80 14.62 -9.86
CA ARG A 182 6.12 13.54 -10.78
C ARG A 182 5.55 12.20 -10.31
N PRO A 183 5.36 11.24 -11.23
CA PRO A 183 4.92 9.91 -10.87
C PRO A 183 5.79 9.29 -9.78
N LEU A 184 5.17 8.83 -8.71
CA LEU A 184 5.81 8.12 -7.63
C LEU A 184 5.87 6.63 -7.96
N TYR A 185 7.07 6.09 -8.06
CA TYR A 185 7.29 4.65 -8.19
C TYR A 185 7.36 4.03 -6.80
N VAL A 186 6.48 3.09 -6.54
CA VAL A 186 6.39 2.33 -5.29
C VAL A 186 6.81 0.90 -5.57
N LYS A 187 7.72 0.37 -4.76
CA LYS A 187 8.12 -1.04 -4.78
C LYS A 187 8.10 -1.57 -3.36
N ALA A 188 7.70 -2.82 -3.18
CA ALA A 188 7.87 -3.53 -1.92
C ALA A 188 8.17 -5.01 -2.21
N ASP A 189 9.07 -5.61 -1.45
CA ASP A 189 9.41 -7.02 -1.59
C ASP A 189 8.25 -7.90 -1.15
N SER A 190 7.62 -7.54 -0.03
CA SER A 190 6.39 -8.19 0.42
C SER A 190 5.48 -7.26 1.22
N VAL A 191 4.18 -7.52 1.11
CA VAL A 191 3.13 -6.92 1.95
C VAL A 191 2.27 -8.05 2.48
N GLU A 192 2.20 -8.18 3.79
CA GLU A 192 1.35 -9.15 4.45
C GLU A 192 0.20 -8.46 5.17
N ALA A 193 -1.01 -8.88 4.89
CA ALA A 193 -2.21 -8.38 5.51
C ALA A 193 -3.26 -9.47 5.64
N VAL A 194 -3.81 -9.66 6.84
CA VAL A 194 -4.92 -10.60 7.10
C VAL A 194 -4.60 -12.03 6.64
N GLY A 195 -3.33 -12.45 6.77
CA GLY A 195 -2.86 -13.78 6.35
C GLY A 195 -2.62 -13.94 4.84
N ALA A 196 -2.86 -12.91 4.04
CA ALA A 196 -2.50 -12.90 2.62
C ALA A 196 -1.14 -12.22 2.44
N VAL A 197 -0.28 -12.82 1.63
CA VAL A 197 1.05 -12.30 1.31
C VAL A 197 1.11 -11.92 -0.16
N LEU A 198 1.34 -10.65 -0.42
CA LEU A 198 1.69 -10.11 -1.74
C LEU A 198 3.20 -9.98 -1.83
N THR A 199 3.79 -10.41 -2.92
CA THR A 199 5.23 -10.33 -3.16
C THR A 199 5.55 -9.45 -4.37
N ASN A 200 6.75 -8.87 -4.41
CA ASN A 200 7.22 -8.07 -5.54
C ASN A 200 6.21 -6.99 -5.98
N LEU A 201 5.57 -6.32 -5.02
CA LEU A 201 4.63 -5.26 -5.30
C LEU A 201 5.33 -4.13 -6.05
N ARG A 202 4.71 -3.67 -7.12
CA ARG A 202 5.11 -2.49 -7.89
C ARG A 202 3.88 -1.68 -8.21
N ALA A 203 3.99 -0.35 -8.09
CA ALA A 203 2.92 0.55 -8.47
C ALA A 203 3.48 1.90 -8.92
N THR A 204 2.80 2.53 -9.87
CA THR A 204 3.04 3.91 -10.27
C THR A 204 1.87 4.76 -9.77
N VAL A 205 2.18 5.75 -8.95
CA VAL A 205 1.17 6.60 -8.31
C VAL A 205 1.39 8.05 -8.75
N ARG A 206 0.33 8.73 -9.15
CA ARG A 206 0.31 10.16 -9.44
C ARG A 206 -0.67 10.86 -8.52
N MET A 207 -0.35 12.07 -8.12
CA MET A 207 -1.31 12.93 -7.44
C MET A 207 -2.05 13.76 -8.48
N SER A 208 -3.37 13.69 -8.48
CA SER A 208 -4.23 14.50 -9.33
C SER A 208 -5.22 15.23 -8.43
N GLU A 209 -5.08 16.52 -8.28
CA GLU A 209 -5.85 17.37 -7.38
C GLU A 209 -5.80 16.88 -5.93
N ARG A 210 -6.78 16.11 -5.48
CA ARG A 210 -6.88 15.54 -4.12
C ARG A 210 -6.98 14.03 -4.12
N MET A 211 -6.86 13.42 -5.29
CA MET A 211 -6.94 11.97 -5.50
C MET A 211 -5.56 11.41 -5.84
N LEU A 212 -5.29 10.22 -5.39
CA LEU A 212 -4.15 9.43 -5.87
C LEU A 212 -4.63 8.57 -7.03
N MET A 213 -4.02 8.76 -8.19
CA MET A 213 -4.22 7.88 -9.34
C MET A 213 -3.11 6.84 -9.36
N VAL A 214 -3.49 5.59 -9.20
CA VAL A 214 -2.59 4.46 -9.43
C VAL A 214 -2.75 4.06 -10.88
N SER A 215 -1.71 4.21 -11.69
CA SER A 215 -1.78 3.92 -13.12
C SER A 215 -1.46 2.47 -13.45
N GLU A 216 -0.58 1.87 -12.69
CA GLU A 216 -0.17 0.49 -12.86
C GLU A 216 0.17 -0.08 -11.48
N ALA A 217 -0.38 -1.24 -11.17
CA ALA A 217 0.01 -1.98 -9.98
C ALA A 217 0.08 -3.46 -10.30
N SER A 218 1.12 -4.12 -9.81
CA SER A 218 1.30 -5.56 -9.95
C SER A 218 1.90 -6.14 -8.69
N ALA A 219 1.54 -7.38 -8.36
CA ALA A 219 2.10 -8.11 -7.23
C ALA A 219 2.04 -9.61 -7.50
N GLY A 220 2.98 -10.37 -6.96
CA GLY A 220 2.89 -11.82 -6.86
C GLY A 220 1.88 -12.22 -5.78
N PHE A 221 1.05 -13.21 -6.06
CA PHE A 221 0.09 -13.77 -5.13
C PHE A 221 -0.15 -15.24 -5.44
N CYS A 222 -0.05 -16.12 -4.44
CA CYS A 222 -0.30 -17.56 -4.58
C CYS A 222 0.40 -18.17 -5.80
N GLY A 223 1.68 -17.85 -6.03
CA GLY A 223 2.47 -18.39 -7.13
C GLY A 223 2.13 -17.87 -8.53
N GLY A 224 1.20 -16.94 -8.65
CA GLY A 224 0.84 -16.21 -9.86
C GLY A 224 0.98 -14.70 -9.68
N THR A 225 0.26 -13.93 -10.49
CA THR A 225 0.30 -12.46 -10.48
C THR A 225 -1.09 -11.85 -10.34
N LEU A 226 -1.14 -10.75 -9.59
CA LEU A 226 -2.26 -9.82 -9.54
C LEU A 226 -1.85 -8.54 -10.25
N ASN A 227 -2.68 -8.06 -11.15
CA ASN A 227 -2.48 -6.81 -11.85
C ASN A 227 -3.70 -5.90 -11.66
N ALA A 228 -3.46 -4.63 -11.43
CA ALA A 228 -4.49 -3.59 -11.41
C ALA A 228 -4.09 -2.47 -12.35
N TYR A 229 -4.97 -2.16 -13.28
CA TYR A 229 -4.83 -0.99 -14.13
C TYR A 229 -5.43 0.24 -13.46
N SER A 230 -5.30 1.38 -14.08
CA SER A 230 -5.65 2.68 -13.52
C SER A 230 -6.88 2.71 -12.61
N PHE A 231 -6.69 3.16 -11.39
CA PHE A 231 -7.76 3.43 -10.44
C PHE A 231 -7.44 4.65 -9.58
N PHE A 232 -8.48 5.25 -8.99
CA PHE A 232 -8.33 6.38 -8.09
C PHE A 232 -8.54 5.94 -6.64
N LEU A 233 -7.70 6.48 -5.77
CA LEU A 233 -7.77 6.32 -4.32
C LEU A 233 -7.97 7.69 -3.67
N ASP A 234 -9.03 7.86 -2.91
CA ASP A 234 -9.19 9.01 -2.02
C ASP A 234 -8.32 8.81 -0.76
N PRO A 235 -7.22 9.57 -0.60
CA PRO A 235 -6.30 9.36 0.52
C PRO A 235 -6.91 9.75 1.88
N LYS A 236 -7.97 10.58 1.91
CA LYS A 236 -8.64 10.97 3.16
C LYS A 236 -9.64 9.93 3.62
N ARG A 237 -10.42 9.41 2.69
CA ARG A 237 -11.48 8.43 2.97
C ARG A 237 -11.05 6.99 2.73
N LEU A 238 -9.88 6.78 2.10
CA LEU A 238 -9.38 5.48 1.66
C LEU A 238 -10.43 4.71 0.83
N ASN A 239 -11.16 5.44 -0.02
CA ASN A 239 -12.13 4.86 -0.93
C ASN A 239 -11.47 4.60 -2.27
N ALA A 240 -11.65 3.41 -2.80
CA ALA A 240 -11.13 3.03 -4.11
C ALA A 240 -12.05 2.00 -4.79
N GLY A 241 -12.14 2.07 -6.11
CA GLY A 241 -12.72 1.01 -6.94
C GLY A 241 -11.62 0.40 -7.79
N VAL A 242 -11.26 -0.84 -7.51
CA VAL A 242 -10.12 -1.52 -8.15
C VAL A 242 -10.60 -2.72 -8.93
N THR A 243 -10.13 -2.85 -10.16
CA THR A 243 -10.29 -4.08 -10.94
C THR A 243 -8.95 -4.82 -10.91
N LEU A 244 -8.95 -5.98 -10.29
CA LEU A 244 -7.83 -6.89 -10.21
C LEU A 244 -7.94 -7.94 -11.30
N PHE A 245 -6.87 -8.16 -12.03
CA PHE A 245 -6.71 -9.26 -12.97
C PHE A 245 -5.77 -10.28 -12.34
N MET A 246 -6.21 -11.51 -12.30
CA MET A 246 -5.49 -12.65 -11.75
C MET A 246 -4.97 -13.49 -12.89
N ASP A 247 -3.71 -13.80 -12.85
CA ASP A 247 -3.07 -14.64 -13.86
C ASP A 247 -2.19 -15.70 -13.21
N ASN A 248 -2.39 -16.94 -13.65
CA ASN A 248 -1.58 -18.10 -13.25
C ASN A 248 -1.55 -18.36 -11.73
N ILE A 249 -2.65 -18.06 -11.02
CA ILE A 249 -2.78 -18.27 -9.57
C ILE A 249 -2.86 -19.77 -9.25
N ASP A 250 -2.04 -20.25 -8.33
CA ASP A 250 -2.13 -21.63 -7.84
C ASP A 250 -3.42 -21.87 -7.06
N ALA A 251 -4.24 -22.80 -7.54
CA ALA A 251 -5.55 -23.09 -6.96
C ALA A 251 -5.46 -23.54 -5.50
N GLY A 252 -4.51 -24.41 -5.18
CA GLY A 252 -4.31 -24.91 -3.83
C GLY A 252 -3.84 -23.81 -2.88
N ALA A 253 -2.92 -22.95 -3.32
CA ALA A 253 -2.49 -21.82 -2.53
C ALA A 253 -3.62 -20.81 -2.29
N ALA A 254 -4.44 -20.55 -3.31
CA ALA A 254 -5.59 -19.64 -3.19
C ALA A 254 -6.67 -20.18 -2.24
N LEU A 255 -7.00 -21.45 -2.35
CA LEU A 255 -8.02 -22.07 -1.50
C LEU A 255 -7.63 -22.16 -0.03
N ARG A 256 -6.33 -22.21 0.31
CA ARG A 256 -5.88 -22.11 1.71
C ARG A 256 -6.25 -20.79 2.40
N HIS A 257 -6.51 -19.74 1.63
CA HIS A 257 -6.98 -18.45 2.16
C HIS A 257 -8.52 -18.40 2.30
N VAL A 258 -9.24 -19.41 1.80
CA VAL A 258 -10.69 -19.51 2.00
C VAL A 258 -10.95 -20.17 3.35
N ASN A 259 -11.52 -19.42 4.27
CA ASN A 259 -11.87 -19.95 5.59
C ASN A 259 -12.89 -21.10 5.47
N GLY A 260 -12.61 -22.20 6.17
CA GLY A 260 -13.48 -23.37 6.18
C GLY A 260 -13.26 -24.34 5.01
N PHE A 261 -12.44 -24.01 4.02
CA PHE A 261 -12.05 -24.97 3.00
C PHE A 261 -11.08 -26.00 3.58
N GLN A 262 -11.51 -27.26 3.62
CA GLN A 262 -10.70 -28.39 4.06
C GLN A 262 -10.48 -29.31 2.87
N GLY A 263 -9.37 -29.15 2.20
CA GLY A 263 -9.06 -29.93 1.02
C GLY A 263 -7.75 -29.51 0.39
N ASP A 264 -7.41 -30.18 -0.68
CA ASP A 264 -6.28 -29.86 -1.53
C ASP A 264 -6.77 -29.61 -2.96
N ALA A 265 -6.15 -28.68 -3.64
CA ALA A 265 -6.40 -28.42 -5.05
C ALA A 265 -5.09 -28.22 -5.79
N THR A 266 -5.05 -28.58 -7.04
CA THR A 266 -3.96 -28.27 -7.97
C THR A 266 -4.54 -27.62 -9.22
N GLY A 267 -3.69 -27.03 -10.04
CA GLY A 267 -4.09 -26.33 -11.25
C GLY A 267 -3.91 -24.83 -11.15
N ARG A 268 -4.10 -24.16 -12.27
CA ARG A 268 -3.92 -22.72 -12.40
C ARG A 268 -5.23 -22.01 -12.66
N LEU A 269 -5.40 -20.88 -11.99
CA LEU A 269 -6.58 -20.04 -12.07
C LEU A 269 -6.26 -18.69 -12.67
N HIS A 270 -7.17 -18.23 -13.51
CA HIS A 270 -7.15 -16.91 -14.12
C HIS A 270 -8.47 -16.21 -13.85
N GLY A 271 -8.49 -14.89 -13.89
CA GLY A 271 -9.75 -14.21 -13.68
C GLY A 271 -9.66 -12.71 -13.49
N LYS A 272 -10.81 -12.17 -13.13
CA LYS A 272 -11.02 -10.75 -12.88
C LYS A 272 -11.90 -10.59 -11.66
N LEU A 273 -11.51 -9.66 -10.81
CA LEU A 273 -12.23 -9.32 -9.58
C LEU A 273 -12.36 -7.81 -9.46
N ARG A 274 -13.57 -7.30 -9.36
CA ARG A 274 -13.81 -5.88 -9.12
C ARG A 274 -14.19 -5.63 -7.68
N VAL A 275 -13.35 -4.89 -6.98
CA VAL A 275 -13.44 -4.62 -5.55
C VAL A 275 -13.65 -3.13 -5.32
N PHE A 276 -14.57 -2.79 -4.43
CA PHE A 276 -14.74 -1.44 -3.91
C PHE A 276 -14.38 -1.42 -2.43
N VAL A 277 -13.40 -0.60 -2.10
CA VAL A 277 -13.02 -0.32 -0.71
C VAL A 277 -13.69 0.98 -0.30
N ARG A 278 -14.35 1.00 0.84
CA ARG A 278 -15.07 2.15 1.38
C ARG A 278 -14.82 2.31 2.88
N GLU A 279 -15.21 3.48 3.40
CA GLU A 279 -15.20 3.78 4.84
C GLU A 279 -13.86 3.54 5.52
N GLY A 280 -12.77 4.00 4.87
CA GLY A 280 -11.44 3.85 5.44
C GLY A 280 -10.91 2.41 5.41
N GLY A 281 -11.41 1.58 4.51
CA GLY A 281 -11.03 0.17 4.41
C GLY A 281 -11.88 -0.77 5.27
N LYS A 282 -12.90 -0.26 5.96
CA LYS A 282 -13.79 -1.07 6.82
C LYS A 282 -14.82 -1.87 6.02
N SER A 283 -15.24 -1.35 4.87
CA SER A 283 -16.22 -1.99 4.00
C SER A 283 -15.55 -2.37 2.68
N LEU A 284 -15.59 -3.66 2.35
CA LEU A 284 -15.10 -4.21 1.10
C LEU A 284 -16.28 -4.81 0.35
N ARG A 285 -16.54 -4.27 -0.84
CA ARG A 285 -17.62 -4.75 -1.71
C ARG A 285 -17.04 -5.36 -2.97
N LEU A 286 -17.44 -6.58 -3.25
CA LEU A 286 -17.24 -7.19 -4.56
C LEU A 286 -18.37 -6.74 -5.51
N SER A 287 -18.03 -6.57 -6.77
CA SER A 287 -19.00 -6.40 -7.84
C SER A 287 -18.99 -7.67 -8.70
N ASP A 288 -18.72 -7.51 -9.99
CA ASP A 288 -18.63 -8.63 -10.89
C ASP A 288 -17.26 -9.30 -10.79
N ALA A 289 -17.23 -10.61 -10.76
CA ALA A 289 -16.02 -11.39 -10.75
C ALA A 289 -16.18 -12.65 -11.60
N PHE A 290 -15.09 -13.09 -12.17
CA PHE A 290 -15.01 -14.42 -12.74
C PHE A 290 -13.63 -15.02 -12.50
N LEU A 291 -13.62 -16.33 -12.28
CA LEU A 291 -12.45 -17.17 -12.18
C LEU A 291 -12.62 -18.37 -13.09
N TYR A 292 -11.55 -18.83 -13.70
CA TYR A 292 -11.55 -20.03 -14.50
C TYR A 292 -10.19 -20.73 -14.46
N SER A 293 -10.21 -22.05 -14.60
CA SER A 293 -8.99 -22.85 -14.75
C SER A 293 -8.41 -22.72 -16.15
N THR A 294 -7.09 -22.91 -16.27
CA THR A 294 -6.42 -22.91 -17.59
C THR A 294 -7.09 -23.93 -18.53
N PRO A 295 -7.58 -23.48 -19.70
CA PRO A 295 -8.18 -24.39 -20.66
C PRO A 295 -7.20 -25.48 -21.12
N GLY A 296 -7.62 -26.74 -21.10
CA GLY A 296 -6.82 -27.87 -21.54
C GLY A 296 -5.90 -28.46 -20.48
N GLU A 297 -5.72 -27.81 -19.34
CA GLU A 297 -5.02 -28.36 -18.19
C GLU A 297 -5.99 -29.13 -17.26
N VAL A 298 -5.50 -30.21 -16.67
CA VAL A 298 -6.26 -30.99 -15.69
C VAL A 298 -5.75 -30.59 -14.30
N GLY A 299 -6.66 -30.07 -13.48
CA GLY A 299 -6.41 -29.83 -12.08
C GLY A 299 -7.05 -30.93 -11.22
N LYS A 300 -6.63 -31.03 -9.97
CA LYS A 300 -7.23 -31.95 -9.00
C LYS A 300 -7.92 -31.15 -7.89
N LEU A 301 -9.06 -31.65 -7.45
CA LEU A 301 -9.76 -31.17 -6.28
C LEU A 301 -10.03 -32.37 -5.36
N ASN A 302 -9.55 -32.28 -4.12
CA ASN A 302 -9.75 -33.26 -3.09
C ASN A 302 -10.34 -32.60 -1.86
N LEU A 303 -11.58 -32.94 -1.51
CA LEU A 303 -12.24 -32.46 -0.30
C LEU A 303 -12.05 -33.46 0.83
N ARG A 304 -11.37 -33.03 1.91
CA ARG A 304 -11.13 -33.87 3.09
C ARG A 304 -12.38 -34.03 3.95
N ASP A 305 -13.16 -32.97 4.10
CA ASP A 305 -14.39 -32.96 4.89
C ASP A 305 -15.63 -32.79 3.98
N LYS A 306 -16.16 -33.91 3.51
CA LYS A 306 -17.33 -33.96 2.64
C LYS A 306 -18.59 -33.45 3.34
N ARG A 307 -18.70 -33.68 4.67
CA ARG A 307 -19.88 -33.30 5.44
C ARG A 307 -20.01 -31.81 5.59
N LEU A 308 -18.93 -31.13 5.99
CA LEU A 308 -18.91 -29.68 6.08
C LEU A 308 -19.16 -29.00 4.73
N PHE A 309 -18.66 -29.62 3.64
CA PHE A 309 -18.95 -29.11 2.30
C PHE A 309 -20.41 -29.30 1.93
N ALA A 310 -21.00 -30.51 2.16
CA ALA A 310 -22.42 -30.78 1.93
C ALA A 310 -23.32 -29.83 2.76
N GLU A 311 -22.99 -29.60 4.02
CA GLU A 311 -23.70 -28.63 4.86
C GLU A 311 -23.62 -27.21 4.28
N SER A 312 -22.47 -26.79 3.72
CA SER A 312 -22.35 -25.50 3.05
C SER A 312 -23.24 -25.36 1.82
N LEU A 313 -23.51 -26.45 1.12
CA LEU A 313 -24.43 -26.48 -0.04
C LEU A 313 -25.91 -26.36 0.37
N ALA A 314 -26.24 -26.43 1.66
CA ALA A 314 -27.61 -26.20 2.13
C ALA A 314 -28.11 -24.78 1.79
N TYR A 315 -27.20 -23.82 1.79
CA TYR A 315 -27.49 -22.42 1.39
C TYR A 315 -27.78 -22.27 -0.11
N ALA A 316 -27.42 -23.27 -0.92
CA ALA A 316 -27.74 -23.31 -2.35
C ALA A 316 -29.16 -23.83 -2.65
N GLY A 317 -29.92 -24.17 -1.61
CA GLY A 317 -31.30 -24.70 -1.76
C GLY A 317 -31.37 -26.13 -2.30
N LEU A 318 -30.27 -26.89 -2.25
CA LEU A 318 -30.22 -28.29 -2.67
C LEU A 318 -30.76 -29.17 -1.54
N ASP A 319 -31.50 -30.23 -1.92
CA ASP A 319 -31.94 -31.28 -1.01
C ASP A 319 -30.76 -32.13 -0.50
N GLU A 320 -30.92 -32.76 0.64
CA GLU A 320 -29.85 -33.50 1.32
C GLU A 320 -29.19 -34.58 0.46
N PRO A 321 -29.95 -35.46 -0.25
CA PRO A 321 -29.32 -36.44 -1.13
C PRO A 321 -28.49 -35.84 -2.25
N THR A 322 -28.96 -34.73 -2.84
CA THR A 322 -28.22 -34.03 -3.91
C THR A 322 -26.94 -33.42 -3.36
N ARG A 323 -26.97 -32.84 -2.16
CA ARG A 323 -25.78 -32.28 -1.50
C ARG A 323 -24.71 -33.34 -1.22
N GLU A 324 -25.12 -34.50 -0.71
CA GLU A 324 -24.22 -35.61 -0.44
C GLU A 324 -23.60 -36.15 -1.72
N ASN A 325 -24.39 -36.35 -2.77
CA ASN A 325 -23.89 -36.79 -4.07
C ASN A 325 -22.90 -35.81 -4.70
N VAL A 326 -23.17 -34.52 -4.60
CA VAL A 326 -22.26 -33.50 -5.08
C VAL A 326 -20.96 -33.48 -4.27
N ALA A 327 -21.05 -33.58 -2.94
CA ALA A 327 -19.86 -33.61 -2.07
C ALA A 327 -19.03 -34.89 -2.34
N GLU A 328 -19.66 -36.03 -2.58
CA GLU A 328 -18.98 -37.26 -2.95
C GLU A 328 -18.29 -37.14 -4.30
N ALA A 329 -18.97 -36.60 -5.32
CA ALA A 329 -18.41 -36.41 -6.66
C ALA A 329 -17.22 -35.44 -6.67
N LEU A 330 -17.19 -34.46 -5.78
CA LEU A 330 -16.11 -33.46 -5.68
C LEU A 330 -15.00 -33.90 -4.73
N SER A 331 -15.11 -35.04 -4.04
CA SER A 331 -14.13 -35.47 -3.04
C SER A 331 -12.79 -35.93 -3.64
N ASP A 332 -12.80 -36.45 -4.87
CA ASP A 332 -11.61 -36.85 -5.62
C ASP A 332 -11.90 -36.63 -7.11
N LEU A 333 -11.68 -35.43 -7.57
CA LEU A 333 -12.08 -35.00 -8.89
C LEU A 333 -10.86 -34.46 -9.68
N ASP A 334 -10.61 -35.09 -10.83
CA ASP A 334 -9.76 -34.54 -11.86
C ASP A 334 -10.59 -33.58 -12.72
N TYR A 335 -10.53 -32.28 -12.44
CA TYR A 335 -11.32 -31.31 -13.19
C TYR A 335 -10.59 -30.78 -14.43
N LYS A 336 -11.32 -30.64 -15.53
CA LYS A 336 -10.89 -29.99 -16.77
C LYS A 336 -11.45 -28.59 -16.89
N VAL A 337 -12.54 -28.32 -16.19
CA VAL A 337 -13.20 -27.02 -16.15
C VAL A 337 -13.53 -26.71 -14.70
N LEU A 338 -12.97 -25.62 -14.21
CA LEU A 338 -13.41 -24.96 -12.99
C LEU A 338 -13.70 -23.51 -13.36
N ARG A 339 -14.94 -23.11 -13.25
CA ARG A 339 -15.37 -21.75 -13.54
C ARG A 339 -16.26 -21.22 -12.43
N MET A 340 -16.02 -20.02 -12.01
CA MET A 340 -16.80 -19.28 -11.04
C MET A 340 -17.15 -17.91 -11.63
N ASP A 341 -18.42 -17.59 -11.68
CA ASP A 341 -18.93 -16.29 -12.10
C ASP A 341 -19.74 -15.67 -10.96
N ILE A 342 -19.40 -14.46 -10.56
CA ILE A 342 -20.17 -13.65 -9.62
C ILE A 342 -20.82 -12.52 -10.40
N ARG A 343 -22.14 -12.45 -10.38
CA ARG A 343 -22.91 -11.37 -11.00
C ARG A 343 -23.79 -10.70 -9.95
N ARG A 344 -23.71 -9.39 -9.90
CA ARG A 344 -24.62 -8.61 -9.05
C ARG A 344 -26.02 -8.63 -9.68
N LEU A 345 -27.00 -8.92 -8.84
CA LEU A 345 -28.42 -8.76 -9.10
C LEU A 345 -28.89 -7.41 -8.51
N GLU A 346 -30.16 -7.12 -8.57
CA GLU A 346 -30.73 -5.91 -7.95
C GLU A 346 -30.62 -5.97 -6.41
N ASP A 347 -30.62 -4.83 -5.75
CA ASP A 347 -30.77 -4.65 -4.29
C ASP A 347 -29.83 -5.46 -3.37
N LYS A 348 -28.53 -5.41 -3.60
CA LYS A 348 -27.49 -6.11 -2.80
C LYS A 348 -27.38 -7.62 -3.05
N MET A 349 -28.31 -8.20 -3.76
CA MET A 349 -28.27 -9.61 -4.12
C MET A 349 -27.22 -9.89 -5.18
N ALA A 350 -26.62 -11.05 -5.14
CA ALA A 350 -25.74 -11.56 -6.17
C ALA A 350 -26.04 -13.03 -6.47
N ARG A 351 -25.64 -13.42 -7.67
CA ARG A 351 -25.60 -14.82 -8.07
C ARG A 351 -24.16 -15.24 -8.21
N LEU A 352 -23.78 -16.26 -7.46
CA LEU A 352 -22.56 -17.02 -7.65
C LEU A 352 -22.91 -18.28 -8.44
N THR A 353 -22.33 -18.41 -9.63
CA THR A 353 -22.43 -19.64 -10.46
C THR A 353 -21.08 -20.32 -10.42
N VAL A 354 -21.03 -21.56 -9.96
CA VAL A 354 -19.83 -22.40 -9.96
C VAL A 354 -20.09 -23.57 -10.89
N ARG A 355 -19.26 -23.74 -11.92
CA ARG A 355 -19.27 -24.90 -12.80
C ARG A 355 -17.97 -25.66 -12.65
N ILE A 356 -18.09 -26.95 -12.39
CA ILE A 356 -16.96 -27.88 -12.30
C ILE A 356 -17.27 -29.06 -13.21
N ALA A 357 -16.40 -29.33 -14.18
CA ALA A 357 -16.52 -30.48 -15.04
C ALA A 357 -15.21 -31.26 -15.11
N GLY A 358 -15.28 -32.58 -15.05
CA GLY A 358 -14.10 -33.43 -14.99
C GLY A 358 -14.44 -34.88 -14.88
N THR A 359 -13.59 -35.64 -14.22
CA THR A 359 -13.74 -37.08 -13.97
C THR A 359 -13.54 -37.34 -12.49
N ALA A 360 -14.55 -37.87 -11.81
CA ALA A 360 -14.44 -38.37 -10.45
C ALA A 360 -13.97 -39.83 -10.46
N THR A 361 -12.98 -40.14 -9.63
CA THR A 361 -12.45 -41.50 -9.50
C THR A 361 -12.88 -42.09 -8.15
N ARG A 362 -13.50 -43.25 -8.16
CA ARG A 362 -13.90 -43.96 -6.96
C ARG A 362 -13.44 -45.41 -7.05
N GLY A 363 -12.34 -45.74 -6.40
CA GLY A 363 -11.67 -47.03 -6.57
C GLY A 363 -11.25 -47.19 -8.03
N ASP A 364 -11.73 -48.30 -8.67
CA ASP A 364 -11.41 -48.59 -10.08
C ASP A 364 -12.44 -48.01 -11.07
N VAL A 365 -13.42 -47.25 -10.57
CA VAL A 365 -14.51 -46.68 -11.41
C VAL A 365 -14.27 -45.20 -11.60
N SER A 366 -14.19 -44.76 -12.85
CA SER A 366 -14.15 -43.37 -13.23
C SER A 366 -15.47 -42.96 -13.91
N ALA A 367 -16.04 -41.87 -13.43
CA ALA A 367 -17.29 -41.32 -13.97
C ALA A 367 -17.14 -39.84 -14.35
N PRO A 368 -17.71 -39.42 -15.50
CA PRO A 368 -17.73 -38.02 -15.87
C PRO A 368 -18.64 -37.23 -14.90
N VAL A 369 -18.20 -36.07 -14.51
CA VAL A 369 -18.89 -35.12 -13.64
C VAL A 369 -19.02 -33.78 -14.35
N ASP A 370 -20.22 -33.22 -14.43
CA ASP A 370 -20.46 -31.82 -14.81
C ASP A 370 -21.52 -31.26 -13.87
N VAL A 371 -21.07 -30.46 -12.92
CA VAL A 371 -21.90 -29.87 -11.88
C VAL A 371 -21.92 -28.37 -12.05
N THR A 372 -23.12 -27.80 -12.10
CA THR A 372 -23.32 -26.34 -12.05
C THR A 372 -24.17 -25.99 -10.84
N VAL A 373 -23.64 -25.24 -9.94
CA VAL A 373 -24.31 -24.73 -8.73
C VAL A 373 -24.55 -23.24 -8.84
N ASN A 374 -25.78 -22.82 -8.61
CA ASN A 374 -26.17 -21.43 -8.55
C ASN A 374 -26.56 -21.05 -7.13
N ILE A 375 -25.83 -20.15 -6.51
CA ILE A 375 -26.10 -19.63 -5.17
C ILE A 375 -26.59 -18.20 -5.33
N ASN A 376 -27.82 -17.93 -4.89
CA ASN A 376 -28.35 -16.57 -4.83
C ASN A 376 -28.39 -16.11 -3.38
N GLY A 377 -27.90 -14.90 -3.11
CA GLY A 377 -27.87 -14.38 -1.76
C GLY A 377 -27.31 -12.96 -1.71
N GLU A 378 -27.28 -12.37 -0.52
CA GLU A 378 -26.55 -11.13 -0.33
C GLU A 378 -25.05 -11.41 -0.51
N LEU A 379 -24.43 -10.76 -1.48
CA LEU A 379 -23.03 -10.99 -1.84
C LEU A 379 -22.11 -10.82 -0.62
N GLU A 380 -22.41 -9.84 0.23
CA GLU A 380 -21.65 -9.57 1.45
C GLU A 380 -21.80 -10.73 2.47
N GLN A 381 -22.97 -11.38 2.53
CA GLN A 381 -23.14 -12.60 3.34
C GLN A 381 -22.40 -13.79 2.75
N ILE A 382 -22.47 -14.00 1.44
CA ILE A 382 -21.76 -15.09 0.75
C ILE A 382 -20.26 -14.96 0.99
N ILE A 383 -19.71 -13.75 0.86
CA ILE A 383 -18.29 -13.49 1.08
C ILE A 383 -17.93 -13.57 2.56
N ASN A 384 -18.71 -12.95 3.44
CA ASN A 384 -18.47 -12.97 4.87
C ASN A 384 -18.69 -14.37 5.46
N THR A 385 -19.60 -15.16 4.91
CA THR A 385 -19.76 -16.56 5.28
C THR A 385 -18.56 -17.38 4.80
N GLY A 386 -18.09 -17.15 3.57
CA GLY A 386 -16.86 -17.77 3.06
C GLY A 386 -15.59 -17.30 3.77
N LEU A 387 -15.53 -16.02 4.17
CA LEU A 387 -14.37 -15.44 4.84
C LEU A 387 -14.49 -15.38 6.38
N GLY A 388 -15.69 -15.56 6.94
CA GLY A 388 -16.01 -15.23 8.33
C GLY A 388 -16.58 -16.34 9.19
N LEU A 389 -16.79 -17.54 8.67
CA LEU A 389 -17.29 -18.68 9.47
C LEU A 389 -16.39 -19.03 10.68
N SER A 390 -15.11 -18.69 10.64
CA SER A 390 -14.19 -18.95 11.77
C SER A 390 -14.35 -18.00 12.98
N ALA A 391 -14.88 -16.81 12.79
CA ALA A 391 -15.02 -15.85 13.89
C ALA A 391 -16.24 -16.11 14.77
N LYS A 392 -17.33 -16.61 14.18
CA LYS A 392 -18.55 -16.96 14.95
C LYS A 392 -18.46 -18.31 15.67
N MET A 393 -17.70 -19.27 15.14
CA MET A 393 -17.53 -20.55 15.81
C MET A 393 -16.60 -20.49 17.01
N LYS A 394 -15.64 -19.54 17.07
CA LYS A 394 -14.81 -19.29 18.27
C LYS A 394 -15.59 -18.59 19.39
N GLY A 395 -16.66 -17.87 19.09
CA GLY A 395 -17.53 -17.21 20.09
C GLY A 395 -18.60 -18.12 20.71
N LEU A 396 -18.79 -19.34 20.19
CA LEU A 396 -19.75 -20.33 20.75
C LEU A 396 -19.06 -21.42 21.59
N GLN A 397 -17.73 -21.35 21.75
CA GLN A 397 -16.93 -22.24 22.61
C GLN A 397 -16.37 -21.52 23.86
N GLN A 398 -16.86 -20.35 24.19
CA GLN A 398 -16.68 -19.68 25.50
C GLN A 398 -18.10 -19.61 26.17
#